data_9f93893ddeda6db080bca719df87de01
#
_entry.id   9f93893ddeda6db080bca719df87de01
#
_cell.length_a   1.000
_cell.length_b   1.000
_cell.length_c   1.000
_cell.angle_alpha   90.00
_cell.angle_beta   90.00
_cell.angle_gamma   90.00
#
_symmetry.space_group_name_H-M   'P 1'
#
loop_
_entity.id
_entity.type
_entity.pdbx_description
1 polymer ?
#
loop_
_entity_poly.entity_id
_entity_poly.type
_entity_poly.pdbx_seq_one_letter_code
_entity_poly.pdbx_strand_id
1 'polypeptide(L)'
;MTKILKGPIVLNFAFRYLLAVAFSLASLSFSTVFAQSTDYRAGRDSWGNPDLNGIWQAMGTAYWDLQTHESRAGPMWQLGAIGAIPGGMGVVEGDEIPYKSEALQKKQANMANWLELDPVVRCYMPGIPRANYMPYPFQIFQTDANIYFAYQFASSIRNVFMNRPDYEAPILTVMGHNIGHWEGETLVINTTDQYEWTWLDHSGNYHSEAMKVTERITPTGPNSLWYEATIDDPEVYTRPWTISMPLYRRLDRNMRLVEFKCQEYTEEILYGYLRQEEETAAALEEVRQQREQQQ
;
A
#
# COMPACT_ATOMS: atom_id res chain seq x y z
N MET A 1 45.46 27.43 -68.71
CA MET A 1 44.71 26.18 -68.97
C MET A 1 44.71 25.33 -67.69
N THR A 2 43.63 25.35 -66.94
CA THR A 2 43.47 24.38 -65.86
C THR A 2 41.98 24.27 -65.60
N LYS A 3 41.41 23.13 -65.94
CA LYS A 3 39.97 22.76 -65.71
C LYS A 3 39.74 22.41 -64.25
N ILE A 4 38.82 23.09 -63.66
CA ILE A 4 38.25 22.74 -62.33
C ILE A 4 37.05 21.85 -62.56
N LEU A 5 37.15 20.60 -62.14
CA LEU A 5 36.02 19.64 -62.08
C LEU A 5 35.16 19.93 -60.86
N LYS A 6 33.90 20.33 -61.04
CA LYS A 6 32.87 20.36 -60.02
C LYS A 6 32.27 18.96 -59.91
N GLY A 7 32.52 18.28 -58.78
CA GLY A 7 31.82 17.04 -58.41
C GLY A 7 30.60 17.32 -57.50
N PRO A 8 29.64 16.40 -57.38
CA PRO A 8 28.31 16.68 -56.93
C PRO A 8 28.15 16.70 -55.40
N ILE A 9 27.86 17.86 -54.86
CA ILE A 9 27.56 18.08 -53.42
C ILE A 9 26.12 17.67 -53.05
N VAL A 10 25.29 17.32 -54.03
CA VAL A 10 23.85 17.13 -53.82
C VAL A 10 23.47 15.75 -53.24
N LEU A 11 24.36 14.74 -53.34
CA LEU A 11 24.03 13.36 -52.93
C LEU A 11 24.13 13.13 -51.39
N ASN A 12 24.87 13.97 -50.66
CA ASN A 12 25.08 13.80 -49.22
C ASN A 12 23.97 14.34 -48.34
N PHE A 13 23.13 15.26 -48.83
CA PHE A 13 22.02 15.79 -48.05
C PHE A 13 20.81 14.84 -47.99
N ALA A 14 20.50 14.17 -49.08
CA ALA A 14 19.38 13.21 -49.12
C ALA A 14 19.63 11.99 -48.26
N PHE A 15 20.87 11.51 -48.16
CA PHE A 15 21.23 10.36 -47.30
C PHE A 15 21.20 10.69 -45.80
N ARG A 16 21.53 11.92 -45.43
CA ARG A 16 21.46 12.39 -44.04
C ARG A 16 20.00 12.58 -43.53
N TYR A 17 19.11 13.02 -44.39
CA TYR A 17 17.68 13.13 -44.04
C TYR A 17 16.99 11.77 -43.95
N LEU A 18 17.34 10.80 -44.79
CA LEU A 18 16.84 9.44 -44.72
C LEU A 18 17.30 8.70 -43.46
N LEU A 19 18.53 8.89 -42.99
CA LEU A 19 19.01 8.35 -41.72
C LEU A 19 18.36 9.03 -40.48
N ALA A 20 18.11 10.33 -40.55
CA ALA A 20 17.43 11.07 -39.45
C ALA A 20 15.95 10.67 -39.31
N VAL A 21 15.25 10.42 -40.43
CA VAL A 21 13.84 9.96 -40.42
C VAL A 21 13.74 8.51 -39.98
N ALA A 22 14.70 7.63 -40.36
CA ALA A 22 14.75 6.25 -39.88
C ALA A 22 15.05 6.16 -38.38
N PHE A 23 15.83 7.08 -37.82
CA PHE A 23 16.13 7.12 -36.37
C PHE A 23 14.98 7.69 -35.57
N SER A 24 14.16 8.59 -36.14
CA SER A 24 12.96 9.14 -35.48
C SER A 24 11.80 8.16 -35.47
N LEU A 25 11.74 7.20 -36.37
CA LEU A 25 10.72 6.15 -36.42
C LEU A 25 11.03 4.95 -35.51
N ALA A 26 12.30 4.78 -35.11
CA ALA A 26 12.73 3.72 -34.20
C ALA A 26 12.45 4.04 -32.71
N SER A 27 12.15 5.28 -32.37
CA SER A 27 11.89 5.69 -30.97
C SER A 27 10.41 5.63 -30.56
N LEU A 28 9.51 5.17 -31.41
CA LEU A 28 8.15 4.78 -31.06
C LEU A 28 8.07 3.29 -30.70
N SER A 29 9.02 2.85 -29.86
CA SER A 29 8.84 1.59 -29.13
C SER A 29 7.72 1.82 -28.11
N PHE A 30 6.51 1.47 -28.48
CA PHE A 30 5.45 1.23 -27.53
C PHE A 30 5.99 0.22 -26.52
N SER A 31 6.30 0.69 -25.31
CA SER A 31 6.41 -0.19 -24.16
C SER A 31 5.02 -0.80 -23.95
N THR A 32 4.77 -1.92 -24.62
CA THR A 32 3.68 -2.79 -24.20
C THR A 32 4.04 -3.25 -22.80
N VAL A 33 3.42 -2.65 -21.81
CA VAL A 33 3.34 -3.24 -20.48
C VAL A 33 2.67 -4.59 -20.71
N PHE A 34 3.50 -5.63 -20.73
CA PHE A 34 3.00 -6.99 -20.63
C PHE A 34 2.39 -7.10 -19.23
N ALA A 35 1.08 -6.88 -19.13
CA ALA A 35 0.33 -7.53 -18.08
C ALA A 35 0.67 -9.02 -18.22
N GLN A 36 1.45 -9.56 -17.29
CA GLN A 36 1.68 -11.01 -17.22
C GLN A 36 0.31 -11.63 -16.97
N SER A 37 -0.36 -12.06 -18.05
CA SER A 37 -1.45 -13.00 -17.92
C SER A 37 -0.82 -14.27 -17.37
N THR A 38 -0.95 -14.48 -16.07
CA THR A 38 -0.56 -15.76 -15.49
C THR A 38 -1.55 -16.80 -16.01
N ASP A 39 -1.06 -17.75 -16.80
CA ASP A 39 -1.85 -18.94 -17.22
C ASP A 39 -2.16 -19.85 -16.02
N TYR A 40 -1.86 -19.40 -14.81
CA TYR A 40 -2.10 -20.19 -13.61
C TYR A 40 -3.60 -20.26 -13.33
N ARG A 41 -4.08 -21.48 -13.17
CA ARG A 41 -5.44 -21.78 -12.72
C ARG A 41 -5.38 -22.36 -11.31
N ALA A 42 -6.06 -21.71 -10.38
CA ALA A 42 -6.19 -22.20 -9.03
C ALA A 42 -6.93 -23.56 -8.98
N GLY A 43 -6.68 -24.31 -7.92
CA GLY A 43 -7.59 -25.38 -7.53
C GLY A 43 -9.01 -24.87 -7.39
N ARG A 44 -9.98 -25.75 -7.33
CA ARG A 44 -11.38 -25.35 -7.15
C ARG A 44 -11.84 -25.68 -5.74
N ASP A 45 -12.58 -24.75 -5.15
CA ASP A 45 -13.30 -24.99 -3.91
C ASP A 45 -14.50 -25.95 -4.12
N SER A 46 -15.26 -26.22 -3.06
CA SER A 46 -16.43 -27.10 -3.11
C SER A 46 -17.58 -26.58 -3.99
N TRP A 47 -17.55 -25.31 -4.38
CA TRP A 47 -18.56 -24.64 -5.20
C TRP A 47 -18.09 -24.40 -6.64
N GLY A 48 -16.85 -24.82 -6.97
CA GLY A 48 -16.28 -24.70 -8.32
C GLY A 48 -15.58 -23.36 -8.59
N ASN A 49 -15.46 -22.49 -7.59
CA ASN A 49 -14.74 -21.21 -7.70
C ASN A 49 -13.23 -21.44 -7.48
N PRO A 50 -12.36 -20.50 -7.89
CA PRO A 50 -10.95 -20.53 -7.53
C PRO A 50 -10.75 -20.60 -6.02
N ASP A 51 -9.93 -21.56 -5.56
CA ASP A 51 -9.71 -21.80 -4.13
C ASP A 51 -8.66 -20.82 -3.58
N LEU A 52 -9.13 -19.80 -2.87
CA LEU A 52 -8.31 -18.82 -2.13
C LEU A 52 -8.18 -19.17 -0.64
N ASN A 53 -8.81 -20.26 -0.17
CA ASN A 53 -8.75 -20.64 1.23
C ASN A 53 -7.29 -20.76 1.70
N GLY A 54 -7.00 -20.23 2.87
CA GLY A 54 -5.66 -20.29 3.45
C GLY A 54 -5.27 -19.06 4.21
N ILE A 55 -4.06 -19.07 4.75
CA ILE A 55 -3.48 -17.95 5.49
C ILE A 55 -2.50 -17.22 4.58
N TRP A 56 -2.72 -15.93 4.43
CA TRP A 56 -1.99 -15.06 3.51
C TRP A 56 -1.37 -13.88 4.24
N GLN A 57 -0.33 -13.30 3.64
CA GLN A 57 0.33 -12.12 4.19
C GLN A 57 1.00 -11.31 3.07
N ALA A 58 0.88 -10.00 3.14
CA ALA A 58 1.73 -9.09 2.38
C ALA A 58 3.12 -9.03 3.04
N MET A 59 4.17 -9.10 2.22
CA MET A 59 5.56 -9.03 2.66
C MET A 59 6.20 -7.76 2.10
N GLY A 60 5.94 -6.63 2.75
CA GLY A 60 6.40 -5.34 2.26
C GLY A 60 6.25 -4.23 3.31
N THR A 61 6.51 -3.01 2.88
CA THR A 61 6.50 -1.81 3.72
C THR A 61 5.32 -0.88 3.44
N ALA A 62 4.34 -1.33 2.65
CA ALA A 62 3.16 -0.55 2.25
C ALA A 62 2.36 0.01 3.44
N TYR A 63 2.37 -0.67 4.59
CA TYR A 63 1.70 -0.18 5.80
C TYR A 63 2.41 1.04 6.42
N TRP A 64 3.71 1.24 6.11
CA TRP A 64 4.45 2.44 6.48
C TRP A 64 4.21 3.59 5.50
N ASP A 65 4.34 3.31 4.22
CA ASP A 65 4.09 4.26 3.14
C ASP A 65 3.76 3.51 1.85
N LEU A 66 2.69 3.91 1.19
CA LEU A 66 2.26 3.33 -0.08
C LEU A 66 3.15 3.75 -1.25
N GLN A 67 3.80 4.92 -1.15
CA GLN A 67 4.73 5.45 -2.15
C GLN A 67 6.17 4.99 -1.86
N THR A 68 7.05 5.14 -2.84
CA THR A 68 8.49 4.91 -2.65
C THR A 68 9.05 5.83 -1.56
N HIS A 69 9.76 5.25 -0.60
CA HIS A 69 10.28 5.99 0.54
C HIS A 69 11.61 5.46 1.05
N GLU A 70 12.43 6.35 1.59
CA GLU A 70 13.69 6.00 2.21
C GLU A 70 13.47 5.52 3.66
N SER A 71 14.46 4.79 4.20
CA SER A 71 14.48 4.46 5.62
C SER A 71 14.69 5.72 6.46
N ARG A 72 14.01 5.78 7.60
CA ARG A 72 14.12 6.92 8.54
C ARG A 72 14.09 6.45 9.98
N ALA A 73 14.50 7.33 10.89
CA ALA A 73 14.40 7.05 12.32
C ALA A 73 12.95 6.77 12.70
N GLY A 74 12.75 5.75 13.51
CA GLY A 74 11.47 5.47 14.13
C GLY A 74 11.19 6.40 15.33
N PRO A 75 10.03 6.20 16.00
CA PRO A 75 9.63 7.01 17.16
C PRO A 75 10.66 7.01 18.30
N MET A 76 11.35 5.89 18.44
CA MET A 76 12.42 5.68 19.44
C MET A 76 13.76 5.62 18.72
N TRP A 77 14.29 6.79 18.33
CA TRP A 77 15.54 6.90 17.55
C TRP A 77 16.75 6.30 18.28
N GLN A 78 16.71 6.22 19.61
CA GLN A 78 17.74 5.58 20.43
C GLN A 78 17.89 4.08 20.13
N LEU A 79 16.90 3.43 19.57
CA LEU A 79 16.98 2.04 19.14
C LEU A 79 17.80 1.87 17.83
N GLY A 80 18.19 2.97 17.19
CA GLY A 80 18.98 2.94 15.96
C GLY A 80 18.28 2.14 14.86
N ALA A 81 19.03 1.27 14.18
CA ALA A 81 18.53 0.51 13.05
C ALA A 81 17.40 -0.47 13.39
N ILE A 82 17.33 -0.97 14.64
CA ILE A 82 16.29 -1.90 15.07
C ILE A 82 14.91 -1.22 15.13
N GLY A 83 14.89 0.04 15.57
CA GLY A 83 13.66 0.83 15.64
C GLY A 83 13.40 1.70 14.42
N ALA A 84 14.20 1.59 13.36
CA ALA A 84 14.03 2.40 12.17
C ALA A 84 12.79 1.99 11.36
N ILE A 85 12.11 2.98 10.77
CA ILE A 85 11.11 2.73 9.73
C ILE A 85 11.88 2.30 8.47
N PRO A 86 11.62 1.09 7.95
CA PRO A 86 12.34 0.59 6.78
C PRO A 86 11.98 1.39 5.54
N GLY A 87 12.93 1.55 4.63
CA GLY A 87 12.67 2.04 3.28
C GLY A 87 11.95 0.99 2.44
N GLY A 88 11.25 1.44 1.40
CA GLY A 88 10.52 0.56 0.50
C GLY A 88 10.31 1.16 -0.88
N MET A 89 10.19 0.27 -1.85
CA MET A 89 9.63 0.62 -3.16
C MET A 89 8.11 0.68 -3.01
N GLY A 90 7.50 1.75 -3.47
CA GLY A 90 6.06 1.96 -3.37
C GLY A 90 5.25 0.86 -4.08
N VAL A 91 3.99 0.78 -3.73
CA VAL A 91 3.00 -0.13 -4.33
C VAL A 91 1.96 0.62 -5.15
N VAL A 92 2.03 1.96 -5.18
CA VAL A 92 1.18 2.82 -6.00
C VAL A 92 1.62 2.72 -7.45
N GLU A 93 0.71 2.45 -8.35
CA GLU A 93 1.00 2.45 -9.79
C GLU A 93 1.40 3.86 -10.25
N GLY A 94 2.62 3.98 -10.80
CA GLY A 94 3.21 5.27 -11.17
C GLY A 94 3.74 6.10 -10.00
N ASP A 95 3.73 5.57 -8.78
CA ASP A 95 4.27 6.17 -7.55
C ASP A 95 3.70 7.56 -7.20
N GLU A 96 2.52 7.90 -7.73
CA GLU A 96 1.85 9.18 -7.50
C GLU A 96 0.43 8.98 -6.98
N ILE A 97 0.16 9.53 -5.78
CA ILE A 97 -1.20 9.64 -5.23
C ILE A 97 -1.77 11.01 -5.62
N PRO A 98 -2.84 11.07 -6.42
CA PRO A 98 -3.32 12.29 -7.06
C PRO A 98 -4.19 13.13 -6.11
N TYR A 99 -3.61 13.66 -5.05
CA TYR A 99 -4.30 14.50 -4.09
C TYR A 99 -4.83 15.81 -4.67
N LYS A 100 -5.99 16.26 -4.20
CA LYS A 100 -6.37 17.67 -4.26
C LYS A 100 -5.45 18.49 -3.38
N SER A 101 -5.22 19.76 -3.71
CA SER A 101 -4.27 20.63 -2.99
C SER A 101 -4.57 20.76 -1.49
N GLU A 102 -5.85 20.89 -1.13
CA GLU A 102 -6.28 20.99 0.27
C GLU A 102 -6.13 19.65 1.01
N ALA A 103 -6.45 18.55 0.34
CA ALA A 103 -6.31 17.20 0.89
C ALA A 103 -4.84 16.84 1.12
N LEU A 104 -3.92 17.29 0.27
CA LEU A 104 -2.49 17.10 0.45
C LEU A 104 -1.98 17.76 1.74
N GLN A 105 -2.48 18.95 2.09
CA GLN A 105 -2.13 19.62 3.35
C GLN A 105 -2.55 18.79 4.57
N LYS A 106 -3.77 18.21 4.54
CA LYS A 106 -4.25 17.32 5.59
C LYS A 106 -3.37 16.06 5.69
N LYS A 107 -2.99 15.45 4.55
CA LYS A 107 -2.06 14.31 4.52
C LYS A 107 -0.73 14.64 5.19
N GLN A 108 -0.16 15.81 4.90
CA GLN A 108 1.11 16.27 5.49
C GLN A 108 0.99 16.49 7.01
N ALA A 109 -0.11 17.09 7.46
CA ALA A 109 -0.39 17.28 8.88
C ALA A 109 -0.57 15.94 9.61
N ASN A 110 -1.26 14.98 8.98
CA ASN A 110 -1.40 13.62 9.49
C ASN A 110 -0.03 12.95 9.65
N MET A 111 0.80 13.00 8.62
CA MET A 111 2.15 12.42 8.63
C MET A 111 3.02 13.00 9.76
N ALA A 112 2.95 14.30 9.98
CA ALA A 112 3.71 14.97 11.06
C ALA A 112 3.29 14.50 12.47
N ASN A 113 2.05 14.05 12.61
CA ASN A 113 1.46 13.70 13.91
C ASN A 113 0.94 12.24 13.93
N TRP A 114 1.51 11.36 13.13
CA TRP A 114 0.98 10.00 12.91
C TRP A 114 0.89 9.16 14.19
N LEU A 115 1.82 9.32 15.13
CA LEU A 115 1.79 8.58 16.41
C LEU A 115 0.55 8.90 17.26
N GLU A 116 0.03 10.13 17.13
CA GLU A 116 -1.14 10.56 17.89
C GLU A 116 -2.43 10.36 17.11
N LEU A 117 -2.38 10.52 15.78
CA LEU A 117 -3.58 10.60 14.95
C LEU A 117 -3.93 9.32 14.22
N ASP A 118 -2.93 8.44 13.91
CA ASP A 118 -3.21 7.21 13.19
C ASP A 118 -3.98 6.21 14.08
N PRO A 119 -5.21 5.83 13.71
CA PRO A 119 -6.04 4.94 14.53
C PRO A 119 -5.39 3.58 14.79
N VAL A 120 -4.57 3.08 13.87
CA VAL A 120 -3.87 1.79 14.00
C VAL A 120 -2.88 1.80 15.17
N VAL A 121 -2.21 2.93 15.43
CA VAL A 121 -1.32 3.10 16.59
C VAL A 121 -2.10 2.99 17.90
N ARG A 122 -3.38 3.34 17.87
CA ARG A 122 -4.33 3.21 19.00
C ARG A 122 -5.14 1.92 18.96
N CYS A 123 -4.62 0.90 18.27
CA CYS A 123 -5.24 -0.43 18.23
C CYS A 123 -6.61 -0.52 17.56
N TYR A 124 -7.02 0.49 16.80
CA TYR A 124 -8.24 0.42 16.00
C TYR A 124 -8.06 -0.43 14.74
N MET A 125 -9.16 -0.91 14.19
CA MET A 125 -9.17 -1.64 12.94
C MET A 125 -8.65 -0.76 11.79
N PRO A 126 -7.86 -1.32 10.87
CA PRO A 126 -7.19 -0.52 9.83
C PRO A 126 -8.09 -0.06 8.69
N GLY A 127 -9.28 -0.63 8.51
CA GLY A 127 -10.12 -0.40 7.33
C GLY A 127 -9.58 -1.09 6.08
N ILE A 128 -10.31 -0.93 4.96
CA ILE A 128 -9.96 -1.46 3.64
C ILE A 128 -9.46 -0.30 2.76
N PRO A 129 -8.34 -0.46 2.04
CA PRO A 129 -7.61 -1.69 1.76
C PRO A 129 -6.49 -2.02 2.76
N ARG A 130 -6.19 -1.16 3.75
CA ARG A 130 -5.03 -1.26 4.66
C ARG A 130 -4.95 -2.60 5.38
N ALA A 131 -6.06 -3.21 5.74
CA ALA A 131 -6.09 -4.51 6.42
C ALA A 131 -5.32 -5.60 5.67
N ASN A 132 -5.30 -5.56 4.33
CA ASN A 132 -4.69 -6.58 3.50
C ASN A 132 -3.16 -6.50 3.42
N TYR A 133 -2.57 -5.35 3.76
CA TYR A 133 -1.12 -5.16 3.75
C TYR A 133 -0.52 -4.76 5.10
N MET A 134 -1.27 -4.91 6.18
CA MET A 134 -0.68 -4.88 7.53
C MET A 134 0.38 -5.98 7.66
N PRO A 135 1.44 -5.82 8.47
CA PRO A 135 2.51 -6.80 8.62
C PRO A 135 2.09 -8.02 9.44
N TYR A 136 0.83 -8.39 9.35
CA TYR A 136 0.20 -9.51 10.04
C TYR A 136 -0.53 -10.40 9.06
N PRO A 137 -0.59 -11.71 9.28
CA PRO A 137 -1.34 -12.62 8.41
C PRO A 137 -2.84 -12.43 8.56
N PHE A 138 -3.55 -12.83 7.52
CA PHE A 138 -5.00 -12.97 7.52
C PHE A 138 -5.39 -14.30 6.87
N GLN A 139 -6.57 -14.78 7.17
CA GLN A 139 -7.10 -16.04 6.65
C GLN A 139 -8.35 -15.79 5.82
N ILE A 140 -8.40 -16.42 4.64
CA ILE A 140 -9.56 -16.42 3.76
C ILE A 140 -10.34 -17.72 3.98
N PHE A 141 -11.65 -17.59 4.17
CA PHE A 141 -12.62 -18.69 4.23
C PHE A 141 -13.70 -18.44 3.18
N GLN A 142 -13.87 -19.41 2.28
CA GLN A 142 -14.88 -19.35 1.24
C GLN A 142 -16.09 -20.20 1.60
N THR A 143 -17.26 -19.66 1.30
CA THR A 143 -18.54 -20.38 1.24
C THR A 143 -19.23 -19.99 -0.07
N ASP A 144 -20.36 -20.62 -0.37
CA ASP A 144 -21.14 -20.31 -1.57
C ASP A 144 -21.66 -18.87 -1.58
N ALA A 145 -22.15 -18.39 -0.45
CA ALA A 145 -22.79 -17.08 -0.34
C ALA A 145 -21.86 -15.96 0.13
N ASN A 146 -20.76 -16.28 0.78
CA ASN A 146 -19.88 -15.29 1.42
C ASN A 146 -18.42 -15.73 1.38
N ILE A 147 -17.53 -14.74 1.34
CA ILE A 147 -16.11 -14.93 1.61
C ILE A 147 -15.77 -14.12 2.86
N TYR A 148 -15.10 -14.75 3.82
CA TYR A 148 -14.67 -14.12 5.06
C TYR A 148 -13.17 -13.94 5.07
N PHE A 149 -12.74 -12.74 5.48
CA PHE A 149 -11.34 -12.45 5.79
C PHE A 149 -11.24 -12.28 7.30
N ALA A 150 -10.52 -13.17 7.96
CA ALA A 150 -10.19 -13.05 9.37
C ALA A 150 -8.75 -12.48 9.48
N TYR A 151 -8.61 -11.29 10.00
CA TYR A 151 -7.32 -10.62 10.16
C TYR A 151 -6.77 -10.86 11.56
N GLN A 152 -5.48 -11.20 11.68
CA GLN A 152 -4.84 -11.27 12.98
C GLN A 152 -4.80 -9.92 13.65
N PHE A 153 -4.45 -8.85 12.89
CA PHE A 153 -4.45 -7.48 13.43
C PHE A 153 -5.85 -7.07 13.89
N ALA A 154 -5.93 -6.55 15.10
CA ALA A 154 -7.15 -6.11 15.77
C ALA A 154 -8.24 -7.19 15.86
N SER A 155 -7.91 -8.48 15.59
CA SER A 155 -8.89 -9.60 15.54
C SER A 155 -10.11 -9.27 14.69
N SER A 156 -9.92 -8.52 13.62
CA SER A 156 -11.01 -8.01 12.79
C SER A 156 -11.50 -9.06 11.80
N ILE A 157 -12.77 -8.99 11.45
CA ILE A 157 -13.42 -9.85 10.47
C ILE A 157 -14.08 -8.98 9.41
N ARG A 158 -13.91 -9.37 8.15
CA ARG A 158 -14.56 -8.80 7.00
C ARG A 158 -15.43 -9.85 6.34
N ASN A 159 -16.68 -9.53 6.09
CA ASN A 159 -17.61 -10.37 5.32
C ASN A 159 -17.79 -9.77 3.93
N VAL A 160 -17.56 -10.55 2.89
CA VAL A 160 -17.83 -10.22 1.50
C VAL A 160 -19.06 -11.00 1.07
N PHE A 161 -20.13 -10.28 0.75
CA PHE A 161 -21.38 -10.87 0.25
C PHE A 161 -21.26 -11.16 -1.24
N MET A 162 -21.35 -12.43 -1.62
CA MET A 162 -21.13 -12.84 -3.00
C MET A 162 -22.39 -12.68 -3.86
N ASN A 163 -22.21 -12.11 -5.05
CA ASN A 163 -23.26 -12.00 -6.10
C ASN A 163 -24.54 -11.30 -5.62
N ARG A 164 -24.41 -10.27 -4.77
CA ARG A 164 -25.55 -9.51 -4.21
C ARG A 164 -25.40 -8.01 -4.46
N PRO A 165 -25.40 -7.55 -5.72
CA PRO A 165 -25.11 -6.17 -6.07
C PRO A 165 -26.12 -5.16 -5.47
N ASP A 166 -27.34 -5.61 -5.21
CA ASP A 166 -28.42 -4.76 -4.67
C ASP A 166 -28.49 -4.78 -3.11
N TYR A 167 -27.50 -5.42 -2.46
CA TYR A 167 -27.46 -5.45 -1.02
C TYR A 167 -26.84 -4.17 -0.49
N GLU A 168 -27.66 -3.31 0.10
CA GLU A 168 -27.25 -2.00 0.62
C GLU A 168 -26.67 -2.10 2.03
N ALA A 169 -25.73 -1.22 2.34
CA ALA A 169 -25.19 -1.09 3.68
C ALA A 169 -26.22 -0.47 4.63
N PRO A 170 -26.53 -1.11 5.77
CA PRO A 170 -27.44 -0.52 6.73
C PRO A 170 -26.84 0.66 7.52
N ILE A 171 -25.50 0.69 7.65
CA ILE A 171 -24.72 1.69 8.38
C ILE A 171 -23.28 1.72 7.86
N LEU A 172 -22.58 2.80 8.12
CA LEU A 172 -21.12 2.85 7.94
C LEU A 172 -20.43 1.87 8.89
N THR A 173 -19.34 1.26 8.45
CA THR A 173 -18.50 0.39 9.27
C THR A 173 -17.03 0.64 9.03
N VAL A 174 -16.15 0.20 9.95
CA VAL A 174 -14.69 0.35 9.78
C VAL A 174 -14.17 -0.49 8.63
N MET A 175 -14.70 -1.70 8.42
CA MET A 175 -14.27 -2.62 7.37
C MET A 175 -15.11 -2.49 6.11
N GLY A 176 -15.97 -1.50 6.03
CA GLY A 176 -16.82 -1.20 4.88
C GLY A 176 -17.91 -2.25 4.62
N HIS A 177 -18.77 -1.92 3.68
CA HIS A 177 -19.73 -2.84 3.07
C HIS A 177 -19.10 -3.46 1.81
N ASN A 178 -19.08 -4.79 1.74
CA ASN A 178 -18.27 -5.51 0.78
C ASN A 178 -19.12 -6.44 -0.08
N ILE A 179 -19.17 -6.19 -1.38
CA ILE A 179 -19.87 -7.02 -2.36
C ILE A 179 -18.86 -7.64 -3.30
N GLY A 180 -18.90 -8.96 -3.44
CA GLY A 180 -17.95 -9.70 -4.28
C GLY A 180 -18.63 -10.43 -5.43
N HIS A 181 -17.85 -10.66 -6.49
CA HIS A 181 -18.17 -11.56 -7.58
C HIS A 181 -16.90 -12.12 -8.21
N TRP A 182 -17.05 -13.17 -9.02
CA TRP A 182 -15.93 -13.77 -9.73
C TRP A 182 -15.87 -13.29 -11.18
N GLU A 183 -14.67 -12.92 -11.62
CA GLU A 183 -14.34 -12.69 -13.03
C GLU A 183 -13.25 -13.70 -13.45
N GLY A 184 -13.67 -14.87 -13.92
CA GLY A 184 -12.75 -15.97 -14.24
C GLY A 184 -12.00 -16.48 -13.01
N GLU A 185 -10.69 -16.28 -12.96
CA GLU A 185 -9.84 -16.66 -11.81
C GLU A 185 -9.74 -15.54 -10.75
N THR A 186 -10.29 -14.36 -11.02
CA THR A 186 -10.14 -13.18 -10.15
C THR A 186 -11.37 -12.99 -9.28
N LEU A 187 -11.17 -12.86 -7.98
CA LEU A 187 -12.16 -12.34 -7.05
C LEU A 187 -12.16 -10.82 -7.12
N VAL A 188 -13.29 -10.23 -7.47
CA VAL A 188 -13.51 -8.78 -7.45
C VAL A 188 -14.36 -8.42 -6.25
N ILE A 189 -13.94 -7.42 -5.48
CA ILE A 189 -14.66 -6.94 -4.30
C ILE A 189 -14.83 -5.42 -4.40
N ASN A 190 -16.07 -4.96 -4.32
CA ASN A 190 -16.39 -3.54 -4.18
C ASN A 190 -16.68 -3.23 -2.73
N THR A 191 -15.94 -2.29 -2.16
CA THR A 191 -16.07 -1.84 -0.76
C THR A 191 -16.50 -0.39 -0.72
N THR A 192 -17.56 -0.11 0.02
CA THR A 192 -18.14 1.21 0.26
C THR A 192 -18.44 1.39 1.76
N ASP A 193 -18.99 2.52 2.13
CA ASP A 193 -19.57 2.76 3.45
C ASP A 193 -18.58 2.54 4.60
N GLN A 194 -17.35 3.04 4.44
CA GLN A 194 -16.33 3.06 5.47
C GLN A 194 -16.33 4.40 6.21
N TYR A 195 -16.09 4.36 7.52
CA TYR A 195 -15.81 5.56 8.30
C TYR A 195 -14.54 6.25 7.84
N GLU A 196 -14.56 7.58 7.71
CA GLU A 196 -13.43 8.41 7.24
C GLU A 196 -12.23 8.47 8.19
N TRP A 197 -12.35 7.97 9.41
CA TRP A 197 -11.29 8.04 10.42
C TRP A 197 -10.24 6.94 10.32
N THR A 198 -10.36 6.00 9.37
CA THR A 198 -9.27 5.08 9.06
C THR A 198 -8.28 5.71 8.08
N TRP A 199 -7.03 5.26 8.14
CA TRP A 199 -5.97 5.71 7.25
C TRP A 199 -5.52 4.59 6.31
N LEU A 200 -4.82 4.97 5.23
CA LEU A 200 -4.30 4.00 4.25
C LEU A 200 -2.89 3.51 4.63
N ASP A 201 -2.11 4.30 5.38
CA ASP A 201 -0.77 3.93 5.88
C ASP A 201 -0.34 4.84 7.04
N HIS A 202 0.88 4.66 7.56
CA HIS A 202 1.46 5.52 8.59
C HIS A 202 2.02 6.85 8.05
N SER A 203 2.09 7.03 6.74
CA SER A 203 2.51 8.29 6.10
C SER A 203 1.39 9.32 6.00
N GLY A 204 0.24 9.04 6.64
CA GLY A 204 -0.88 9.98 6.73
C GLY A 204 -1.81 9.95 5.54
N ASN A 205 -1.66 9.00 4.63
CA ASN A 205 -2.59 8.80 3.53
C ASN A 205 -3.95 8.41 4.09
N TYR A 206 -5.00 9.11 3.69
CA TYR A 206 -6.34 9.03 4.27
C TYR A 206 -7.43 9.08 3.20
N HIS A 207 -8.66 8.90 3.60
CA HIS A 207 -9.83 8.95 2.73
C HIS A 207 -11.01 9.64 3.42
N SER A 208 -12.06 9.92 2.65
CA SER A 208 -13.36 10.37 3.15
C SER A 208 -14.35 9.20 3.20
N GLU A 209 -15.57 9.46 3.68
CA GLU A 209 -16.68 8.50 3.64
C GLU A 209 -17.17 8.21 2.21
N ALA A 210 -16.85 9.11 1.25
CA ALA A 210 -17.18 8.91 -0.17
C ALA A 210 -16.28 7.89 -0.87
N MET A 211 -15.24 7.38 -0.20
CA MET A 211 -14.30 6.42 -0.77
C MET A 211 -15.00 5.13 -1.21
N LYS A 212 -14.66 4.71 -2.42
CA LYS A 212 -14.97 3.39 -2.98
C LYS A 212 -13.67 2.68 -3.29
N VAL A 213 -13.58 1.41 -2.91
CA VAL A 213 -12.42 0.58 -3.22
C VAL A 213 -12.88 -0.58 -4.08
N THR A 214 -12.28 -0.75 -5.24
CA THR A 214 -12.43 -1.96 -6.06
C THR A 214 -11.18 -2.79 -5.95
N GLU A 215 -11.27 -3.94 -5.30
CA GLU A 215 -10.16 -4.87 -5.11
C GLU A 215 -10.25 -6.01 -6.11
N ARG A 216 -9.10 -6.48 -6.55
CA ARG A 216 -8.94 -7.63 -7.44
C ARG A 216 -7.91 -8.58 -6.85
N ILE A 217 -8.29 -9.81 -6.61
CA ILE A 217 -7.42 -10.84 -6.04
C ILE A 217 -7.32 -11.99 -7.04
N THR A 218 -6.15 -12.12 -7.66
CA THR A 218 -5.91 -13.10 -8.72
C THR A 218 -4.84 -14.09 -8.29
N PRO A 219 -5.10 -15.40 -8.26
CA PRO A 219 -4.07 -16.41 -8.06
C PRO A 219 -3.00 -16.33 -9.16
N THR A 220 -1.74 -16.23 -8.77
CA THR A 220 -0.58 -16.22 -9.68
C THR A 220 0.30 -17.47 -9.53
N GLY A 221 -0.01 -18.28 -8.55
CA GLY A 221 0.67 -19.53 -8.25
C GLY A 221 -0.01 -20.25 -7.10
N PRO A 222 0.45 -21.45 -6.72
CA PRO A 222 -0.15 -22.22 -5.62
C PRO A 222 -0.02 -21.52 -4.27
N ASN A 223 0.96 -20.63 -4.13
CA ASN A 223 1.30 -19.94 -2.89
C ASN A 223 1.40 -18.43 -3.05
N SER A 224 0.87 -17.88 -4.12
CA SER A 224 0.89 -16.45 -4.40
C SER A 224 -0.42 -15.97 -5.01
N LEU A 225 -0.87 -14.81 -4.55
CA LEU A 225 -1.96 -14.04 -5.13
C LEU A 225 -1.41 -12.68 -5.57
N TRP A 226 -1.94 -12.15 -6.64
CA TRP A 226 -1.76 -10.75 -7.00
C TRP A 226 -2.96 -9.96 -6.47
N TYR A 227 -2.68 -8.95 -5.68
CA TYR A 227 -3.66 -8.06 -5.09
C TYR A 227 -3.55 -6.69 -5.73
N GLU A 228 -4.67 -6.18 -6.20
CA GLU A 228 -4.83 -4.83 -6.72
C GLU A 228 -5.98 -4.16 -5.98
N ALA A 229 -5.84 -2.89 -5.67
CA ALA A 229 -6.94 -2.09 -5.11
C ALA A 229 -6.95 -0.72 -5.77
N THR A 230 -8.03 -0.42 -6.46
CA THR A 230 -8.31 0.91 -7.02
C THR A 230 -9.12 1.71 -6.01
N ILE A 231 -8.58 2.85 -5.61
CA ILE A 231 -9.17 3.80 -4.67
C ILE A 231 -9.79 4.94 -5.48
N ASP A 232 -11.09 5.14 -5.31
CA ASP A 232 -11.86 6.24 -5.90
C ASP A 232 -12.52 7.03 -4.78
N ASP A 233 -12.00 8.21 -4.51
CA ASP A 233 -12.52 9.14 -3.50
C ASP A 233 -12.52 10.55 -4.08
N PRO A 234 -13.64 10.99 -4.64
CA PRO A 234 -13.72 12.27 -5.31
C PRO A 234 -13.64 13.48 -4.36
N GLU A 235 -13.70 13.28 -3.05
CA GLU A 235 -13.53 14.36 -2.06
C GLU A 235 -12.05 14.61 -1.77
N VAL A 236 -11.21 13.57 -1.84
CA VAL A 236 -9.78 13.63 -1.48
C VAL A 236 -8.88 13.69 -2.73
N TYR A 237 -9.20 12.93 -3.76
CA TYR A 237 -8.34 12.75 -4.94
C TYR A 237 -8.93 13.39 -6.19
N THR A 238 -8.08 13.74 -7.14
CA THR A 238 -8.47 14.32 -8.43
C THR A 238 -8.89 13.27 -9.47
N ARG A 239 -8.48 12.02 -9.27
CA ARG A 239 -8.81 10.84 -10.08
C ARG A 239 -8.63 9.58 -9.26
N PRO A 240 -9.24 8.45 -9.66
CA PRO A 240 -8.91 7.14 -9.07
C PRO A 240 -7.42 6.80 -9.26
N TRP A 241 -6.89 6.01 -8.33
CA TRP A 241 -5.52 5.50 -8.35
C TRP A 241 -5.46 4.08 -7.79
N THR A 242 -4.41 3.34 -8.13
CA THR A 242 -4.34 1.90 -7.86
C THR A 242 -3.06 1.58 -7.10
N ILE A 243 -3.17 0.67 -6.15
CA ILE A 243 -2.03 -0.03 -5.54
C ILE A 243 -2.02 -1.48 -6.00
N SER A 244 -0.83 -2.06 -6.12
CA SER A 244 -0.70 -3.47 -6.47
C SER A 244 0.50 -4.12 -5.76
N MET A 245 0.30 -5.37 -5.30
CA MET A 245 1.33 -6.11 -4.58
C MET A 245 1.04 -7.61 -4.54
N PRO A 246 2.06 -8.46 -4.37
CA PRO A 246 1.85 -9.87 -4.12
C PRO A 246 1.44 -10.14 -2.67
N LEU A 247 0.57 -11.14 -2.49
CA LEU A 247 0.26 -11.77 -1.21
C LEU A 247 0.81 -13.19 -1.23
N TYR A 248 1.43 -13.61 -0.16
CA TYR A 248 2.06 -14.92 -0.06
C TYR A 248 1.37 -15.80 0.96
N ARG A 249 1.18 -17.09 0.60
CA ARG A 249 0.63 -18.11 1.48
C ARG A 249 1.64 -18.41 2.58
N ARG A 250 1.18 -18.46 3.82
CA ARG A 250 2.01 -18.91 4.93
C ARG A 250 2.06 -20.45 4.92
N LEU A 251 3.27 -20.97 4.77
CA LEU A 251 3.53 -22.40 4.62
C LEU A 251 4.08 -23.05 5.89
N ASP A 252 4.17 -22.29 6.96
CA ASP A 252 4.69 -22.77 8.24
C ASP A 252 3.83 -23.96 8.74
N ARG A 253 4.50 -24.99 9.25
CA ARG A 253 3.81 -26.16 9.80
C ARG A 253 2.90 -25.74 10.95
N ASN A 254 1.63 -26.15 10.87
CA ASN A 254 0.60 -25.80 11.85
C ASN A 254 0.34 -24.29 11.95
N MET A 255 0.54 -23.53 10.85
CA MET A 255 0.22 -22.11 10.81
C MET A 255 -1.26 -21.87 11.18
N ARG A 256 -1.48 -20.92 12.05
CA ARG A 256 -2.79 -20.43 12.45
C ARG A 256 -2.69 -18.96 12.79
N LEU A 257 -3.79 -18.23 12.72
CA LEU A 257 -3.87 -16.92 13.32
C LEU A 257 -3.76 -17.06 14.84
N VAL A 258 -2.96 -16.20 15.44
CA VAL A 258 -2.79 -16.15 16.90
C VAL A 258 -3.57 -14.97 17.46
N GLU A 259 -3.82 -15.02 18.77
CA GLU A 259 -4.45 -13.90 19.48
C GLU A 259 -3.65 -12.62 19.26
N PHE A 260 -4.35 -11.57 18.91
CA PHE A 260 -3.78 -10.24 18.81
C PHE A 260 -4.18 -9.42 20.05
N LYS A 261 -3.17 -9.08 20.83
CA LYS A 261 -3.34 -8.18 21.97
C LYS A 261 -2.57 -6.91 21.67
N CYS A 262 -3.28 -5.90 21.27
CA CYS A 262 -2.72 -4.57 21.10
C CYS A 262 -2.72 -3.83 22.44
N GLN A 263 -1.66 -3.06 22.64
CA GLN A 263 -1.60 -2.08 23.71
C GLN A 263 -1.13 -0.77 23.10
N GLU A 264 -1.91 0.26 23.32
CA GLU A 264 -1.59 1.60 22.87
C GLU A 264 -0.23 2.04 23.44
N TYR A 265 0.53 2.75 22.61
CA TYR A 265 1.83 3.29 22.99
C TYR A 265 2.85 2.24 23.50
N THR A 266 2.79 1.01 22.97
CA THR A 266 3.67 -0.08 23.40
C THR A 266 5.15 0.30 23.36
N GLU A 267 5.61 0.99 22.32
CA GLU A 267 7.01 1.45 22.21
C GLU A 267 7.36 2.44 23.32
N GLU A 268 6.46 3.35 23.64
CA GLU A 268 6.64 4.30 24.75
C GLU A 268 6.74 3.58 26.10
N ILE A 269 5.88 2.59 26.31
CA ILE A 269 5.89 1.80 27.56
C ILE A 269 7.17 1.00 27.70
N LEU A 270 7.65 0.40 26.60
CA LEU A 270 8.83 -0.46 26.63
C LEU A 270 10.15 0.32 26.61
N TYR A 271 10.19 1.44 25.89
CA TYR A 271 11.44 2.14 25.57
C TYR A 271 11.44 3.63 25.92
N GLY A 272 10.33 4.17 26.41
CA GLY A 272 10.19 5.59 26.76
C GLY A 272 11.22 6.07 27.81
N TYR A 273 11.69 5.14 28.65
CA TYR A 273 12.76 5.42 29.63
C TYR A 273 14.07 5.87 28.96
N LEU A 274 14.34 5.46 27.70
CA LEU A 274 15.55 5.91 26.98
C LEU A 274 15.50 7.42 26.69
N ARG A 275 14.32 7.95 26.38
CA ARG A 275 14.12 9.40 26.21
C ARG A 275 14.20 10.15 27.54
N GLN A 276 13.68 9.57 28.60
CA GLN A 276 13.76 10.17 29.95
C GLN A 276 15.21 10.31 30.43
N GLU A 277 16.06 9.33 30.15
CA GLU A 277 17.49 9.43 30.43
C GLU A 277 18.14 10.58 29.67
N GLU A 278 17.77 10.77 28.39
CA GLU A 278 18.28 11.86 27.56
C GLU A 278 17.79 13.24 28.06
N GLU A 279 16.50 13.37 28.35
CA GLU A 279 15.93 14.57 28.94
C GLU A 279 16.60 14.91 30.28
N THR A 280 16.85 13.90 31.11
CA THR A 280 17.55 14.02 32.37
C THR A 280 19.00 14.45 32.17
N ALA A 281 19.71 13.85 31.19
CA ALA A 281 21.07 14.21 30.84
C ALA A 281 21.17 15.67 30.33
N ALA A 282 20.23 16.07 29.46
CA ALA A 282 20.13 17.45 28.97
C ALA A 282 19.87 18.44 30.09
N ALA A 283 18.94 18.13 31.02
CA ALA A 283 18.64 18.97 32.16
C ALA A 283 19.85 19.10 33.14
N LEU A 284 20.59 18.02 33.34
CA LEU A 284 21.81 18.04 34.12
C LEU A 284 22.92 18.87 33.47
N GLU A 285 23.05 18.82 32.17
CA GLU A 285 24.01 19.61 31.41
C GLU A 285 23.66 21.12 31.46
N GLU A 286 22.38 21.47 31.35
CA GLU A 286 21.91 22.85 31.55
C GLU A 286 22.26 23.36 32.95
N VAL A 287 21.99 22.57 33.97
CA VAL A 287 22.34 22.93 35.36
C VAL A 287 23.86 23.08 35.55
N ARG A 288 24.65 22.25 34.88
CA ARG A 288 26.10 22.35 34.91
C ARG A 288 26.58 23.66 34.27
N GLN A 289 26.08 23.98 33.09
CA GLN A 289 26.41 25.20 32.37
C GLN A 289 26.00 26.48 33.14
N GLN A 290 24.83 26.46 33.79
CA GLN A 290 24.39 27.57 34.65
C GLN A 290 25.31 27.78 35.85
N ARG A 291 25.84 26.73 36.47
CA ARG A 291 26.77 26.81 37.57
C ARG A 291 28.15 27.35 37.13
N GLU A 292 28.63 26.94 35.96
CA GLU A 292 29.87 27.42 35.37
C GLU A 292 29.81 28.94 35.03
N GLN A 293 28.64 29.43 34.65
CA GLN A 293 28.44 30.87 34.40
C GLN A 293 28.31 31.76 35.65
N GLN A 294 28.11 31.13 36.82
CA GLN A 294 27.97 31.82 38.11
C GLN A 294 29.28 31.85 38.91
N GLN A 295 30.36 31.23 38.41
CA GLN A 295 31.71 31.27 38.95
C GLN A 295 32.63 32.24 38.20
#